data_540d95aa9732abeb148a9a37a8980e22
#
_entry.id   540d95aa9732abeb148a9a37a8980e22
#
_cell.length_a   1.000
_cell.length_b   1.000
_cell.length_c   1.000
_cell.angle_alpha   90.00
_cell.angle_beta   90.00
_cell.angle_gamma   90.00
#
_symmetry.space_group_name_H-M   'P 1'
#
loop_
_entity.id
_entity.type
_entity.pdbx_description
1 polymer ?
#
loop_
_entity_poly.entity_id
_entity_poly.type
_entity_poly.pdbx_seq_one_letter_code
_entity_poly.pdbx_strand_id
1 'polypeptide(L)'
;MKLIYTTFFALFLICAGLTAQITVTSAYFPAIGDTLKTAADNLPSGIDLGNPGGPQTWNFSSLQGPFTTNTVYRDAQLGGAFSSFLNAQLMVDLPAEAEGFFSLSPTKFEYLGYYGTDPLGLGINLVVRYSPPLTERRAPLNYQNEYETTSNLLLPFSADDIPGGFLDSLPISPDSFRIRVNIVRSEVVDAFGTLTIPGGTFDVLRVKRTDVNQTRLDAKLPFINWIDVTDLVPSNPLLGQLTTETYFFYSNLSKEPIAVISVNTDDGNITRAEFKVVDENINSTRNLTSQQPSIMASPNPSYGDVRFDFQNLSPGNYKIRIYNILGTEVWQKDVWVSGIRSIRVNLGNLRKGTYLYSLVDSKGKTLVTRRLLIVSP
;
A
#
# COMPACT_ATOMS: atom_id res chain seq x y z
N MET A 1 -29.46 -62.37 45.73
CA MET A 1 -29.80 -61.58 44.56
C MET A 1 -29.04 -60.22 44.70
N LYS A 2 -27.92 -60.04 43.99
CA LYS A 2 -27.17 -58.77 43.94
C LYS A 2 -27.45 -58.14 42.63
N LEU A 3 -28.10 -56.96 42.64
CA LEU A 3 -28.32 -56.11 41.47
C LEU A 3 -27.05 -55.34 41.15
N ILE A 4 -26.47 -55.56 40.02
CA ILE A 4 -25.30 -54.80 39.50
C ILE A 4 -25.88 -53.69 38.63
N TYR A 5 -25.76 -52.45 39.08
CA TYR A 5 -26.07 -51.28 38.27
C TYR A 5 -24.83 -50.95 37.42
N THR A 6 -24.93 -51.20 36.14
CA THR A 6 -23.94 -50.79 35.15
C THR A 6 -24.25 -49.36 34.72
N THR A 7 -23.49 -48.40 35.25
CA THR A 7 -23.62 -47.02 34.83
C THR A 7 -22.88 -46.84 33.51
N PHE A 8 -23.63 -46.64 32.43
CA PHE A 8 -23.11 -46.35 31.09
C PHE A 8 -22.76 -44.86 31.07
N PHE A 9 -21.46 -44.54 31.19
CA PHE A 9 -20.94 -43.17 31.04
C PHE A 9 -20.84 -42.88 29.54
N ALA A 10 -21.86 -42.23 28.95
CA ALA A 10 -21.84 -41.74 27.60
C ALA A 10 -20.89 -40.54 27.53
N LEU A 11 -19.65 -40.77 27.05
CA LEU A 11 -18.70 -39.73 26.71
C LEU A 11 -19.19 -39.03 25.44
N PHE A 12 -19.89 -37.91 25.59
CA PHE A 12 -20.26 -37.05 24.49
C PHE A 12 -18.97 -36.36 23.99
N LEU A 13 -18.32 -36.92 22.95
CA LEU A 13 -17.30 -36.22 22.20
C LEU A 13 -18.00 -35.07 21.48
N ILE A 14 -17.94 -33.88 22.07
CA ILE A 14 -18.20 -32.62 21.38
C ILE A 14 -17.04 -32.45 20.42
N CYS A 15 -17.19 -32.85 19.16
CA CYS A 15 -16.36 -32.35 18.07
C CYS A 15 -16.68 -30.85 17.89
N ALA A 16 -16.17 -30.01 18.79
CA ALA A 16 -15.97 -28.62 18.43
C ALA A 16 -15.11 -28.67 17.19
N GLY A 17 -15.59 -28.16 16.08
CA GLY A 17 -14.79 -27.96 14.88
C GLY A 17 -13.59 -27.09 15.29
N LEU A 18 -12.49 -27.75 15.58
CA LEU A 18 -11.20 -27.09 15.76
C LEU A 18 -10.85 -26.53 14.37
N THR A 19 -11.16 -25.26 14.13
CA THR A 19 -10.53 -24.54 13.04
C THR A 19 -9.05 -24.57 13.34
N ALA A 20 -8.34 -25.48 12.65
CA ALA A 20 -6.91 -25.65 12.87
C ALA A 20 -6.23 -24.35 12.49
N GLN A 21 -5.45 -23.81 13.43
CA GLN A 21 -4.57 -22.70 13.16
C GLN A 21 -3.70 -23.05 11.96
N ILE A 22 -3.74 -22.25 10.90
CA ILE A 22 -2.88 -22.47 9.74
C ILE A 22 -1.45 -22.03 10.03
N THR A 23 -0.49 -22.73 9.41
CA THR A 23 0.88 -22.26 9.27
C THR A 23 1.05 -21.78 7.84
N VAL A 24 1.46 -20.52 7.63
CA VAL A 24 1.72 -20.01 6.28
C VAL A 24 3.18 -20.32 5.92
N THR A 25 3.36 -21.05 4.83
CA THR A 25 4.67 -21.55 4.36
C THR A 25 5.23 -20.62 3.27
N SER A 26 6.50 -20.83 2.87
CA SER A 26 7.13 -20.04 1.78
C SER A 26 6.44 -20.18 0.42
N ALA A 27 5.45 -21.06 0.27
CA ALA A 27 4.64 -21.18 -0.95
C ALA A 27 3.89 -19.89 -1.31
N TYR A 28 3.64 -19.00 -0.33
CA TYR A 28 3.02 -17.70 -0.57
C TYR A 28 4.01 -16.60 -1.04
N PHE A 29 5.29 -16.90 -1.13
CA PHE A 29 6.26 -15.97 -1.72
C PHE A 29 6.06 -15.85 -3.23
N PRO A 30 6.22 -14.65 -3.80
CA PRO A 30 6.23 -14.48 -5.24
C PRO A 30 7.38 -15.25 -5.89
N ALA A 31 7.19 -15.66 -7.14
CA ALA A 31 8.20 -16.28 -7.99
C ALA A 31 8.25 -15.58 -9.36
N ILE A 32 9.31 -15.83 -10.13
CA ILE A 32 9.43 -15.32 -11.50
C ILE A 32 8.22 -15.79 -12.32
N GLY A 33 7.57 -14.87 -13.01
CA GLY A 33 6.41 -15.09 -13.86
C GLY A 33 5.06 -14.94 -13.14
N ASP A 34 5.05 -14.78 -11.82
CA ASP A 34 3.81 -14.53 -11.10
C ASP A 34 3.24 -13.15 -11.44
N THR A 35 1.93 -13.10 -11.59
CA THR A 35 1.16 -11.86 -11.68
C THR A 35 0.18 -11.82 -10.53
N LEU A 36 0.45 -10.95 -9.55
CA LEU A 36 -0.42 -10.76 -8.40
C LEU A 36 -1.46 -9.69 -8.72
N LYS A 37 -2.74 -10.06 -8.60
CA LYS A 37 -3.87 -9.17 -8.90
C LYS A 37 -4.54 -8.72 -7.62
N THR A 38 -4.55 -7.43 -7.37
CA THR A 38 -5.21 -6.82 -6.22
C THR A 38 -6.19 -5.74 -6.66
N ALA A 39 -7.23 -5.54 -5.88
CA ALA A 39 -8.15 -4.44 -6.01
C ALA A 39 -8.04 -3.53 -4.77
N ALA A 40 -8.31 -2.24 -4.94
CA ALA A 40 -8.20 -1.28 -3.85
C ALA A 40 -9.52 -0.54 -3.61
N ASP A 41 -9.91 -0.46 -2.34
CA ASP A 41 -10.95 0.42 -1.82
C ASP A 41 -10.28 1.52 -1.00
N ASN A 42 -10.40 2.77 -1.47
CA ASN A 42 -9.81 3.94 -0.81
C ASN A 42 -10.76 4.61 0.20
N LEU A 43 -11.97 4.09 0.36
CA LEU A 43 -12.97 4.53 1.33
C LEU A 43 -13.73 3.32 1.89
N PRO A 44 -13.01 2.35 2.45
CA PRO A 44 -13.66 1.14 2.93
C PRO A 44 -14.63 1.45 4.05
N SER A 45 -15.76 0.76 4.05
CA SER A 45 -16.79 0.90 5.07
C SER A 45 -17.27 -0.46 5.54
N GLY A 46 -17.68 -0.55 6.81
CA GLY A 46 -18.20 -1.80 7.37
C GLY A 46 -17.14 -2.87 7.59
N ILE A 47 -15.86 -2.49 7.69
CA ILE A 47 -14.76 -3.37 8.03
C ILE A 47 -14.51 -3.31 9.52
N ASP A 48 -14.50 -4.46 10.16
CA ASP A 48 -14.07 -4.64 11.54
C ASP A 48 -12.85 -5.55 11.59
N LEU A 49 -11.74 -5.01 12.07
CA LEU A 49 -10.51 -5.79 12.25
C LEU A 49 -10.60 -6.77 13.42
N GLY A 50 -11.52 -6.56 14.35
CA GLY A 50 -11.66 -7.38 15.56
C GLY A 50 -10.45 -7.28 16.49
N ASN A 51 -10.54 -7.97 17.61
CA ASN A 51 -9.45 -8.05 18.60
C ASN A 51 -8.37 -9.06 18.16
N PRO A 52 -7.15 -8.98 18.74
CA PRO A 52 -6.18 -10.07 18.64
C PRO A 52 -6.73 -11.40 19.16
N GLY A 53 -6.22 -12.52 18.62
CA GLY A 53 -6.63 -13.87 19.00
C GLY A 53 -7.36 -14.60 17.90
N GLY A 54 -7.84 -15.79 18.20
CA GLY A 54 -8.59 -16.60 17.23
C GLY A 54 -9.27 -17.80 17.88
N PRO A 55 -10.11 -18.53 17.10
CA PRO A 55 -10.41 -18.26 15.69
C PRO A 55 -11.36 -17.06 15.49
N GLN A 56 -11.04 -16.21 14.53
CA GLN A 56 -11.84 -15.04 14.15
C GLN A 56 -12.65 -15.32 12.87
N THR A 57 -13.69 -14.52 12.66
CA THR A 57 -14.42 -14.51 11.38
C THR A 57 -14.56 -13.07 10.91
N TRP A 58 -13.87 -12.73 9.85
CA TRP A 58 -13.92 -11.40 9.24
C TRP A 58 -14.80 -11.41 8.00
N ASN A 59 -15.63 -10.40 7.87
CA ASN A 59 -16.45 -10.21 6.68
C ASN A 59 -16.15 -8.88 6.02
N PHE A 60 -15.33 -8.91 4.97
CA PHE A 60 -14.97 -7.77 4.13
C PHE A 60 -15.64 -7.84 2.76
N SER A 61 -16.75 -8.58 2.63
CA SER A 61 -17.47 -8.72 1.36
C SER A 61 -18.08 -7.41 0.84
N SER A 62 -18.17 -6.39 1.68
CA SER A 62 -18.62 -5.04 1.30
C SER A 62 -17.57 -4.20 0.57
N LEU A 63 -16.30 -4.65 0.53
CA LEU A 63 -15.22 -3.93 -0.13
C LEU A 63 -15.54 -3.67 -1.60
N GLN A 64 -15.27 -2.44 -2.03
CA GLN A 64 -15.43 -2.01 -3.41
C GLN A 64 -14.05 -1.96 -4.07
N GLY A 65 -13.86 -2.71 -5.15
CA GLY A 65 -12.59 -2.77 -5.87
C GLY A 65 -12.65 -2.12 -7.25
N PRO A 66 -12.94 -0.80 -7.36
CA PRO A 66 -13.06 -0.15 -8.66
C PRO A 66 -11.76 -0.11 -9.46
N PHE A 67 -10.64 -0.36 -8.79
CA PHE A 67 -9.30 -0.32 -9.39
C PHE A 67 -8.57 -1.60 -9.09
N THR A 68 -8.06 -2.22 -10.14
CA THR A 68 -7.22 -3.40 -10.03
C THR A 68 -5.77 -3.03 -10.40
N THR A 69 -4.84 -3.62 -9.68
CA THR A 69 -3.40 -3.52 -9.94
C THR A 69 -2.87 -4.92 -10.22
N ASN A 70 -2.07 -5.03 -11.28
CA ASN A 70 -1.34 -6.25 -11.60
C ASN A 70 0.13 -6.01 -11.29
N THR A 71 0.68 -6.74 -10.34
CA THR A 71 2.12 -6.72 -10.04
C THR A 71 2.74 -7.96 -10.67
N VAL A 72 3.58 -7.74 -11.69
CA VAL A 72 4.27 -8.82 -12.40
C VAL A 72 5.67 -8.97 -11.84
N TYR A 73 5.99 -10.14 -11.30
CA TYR A 73 7.32 -10.47 -10.83
C TYR A 73 8.13 -11.08 -11.95
N ARG A 74 9.23 -10.42 -12.31
CA ARG A 74 10.13 -10.82 -13.40
C ARG A 74 11.50 -11.20 -12.85
N ASP A 75 12.31 -11.85 -13.68
CA ASP A 75 13.72 -12.05 -13.39
C ASP A 75 14.41 -10.70 -13.19
N ALA A 76 15.12 -10.55 -12.07
CA ALA A 76 15.82 -9.31 -11.73
C ALA A 76 16.85 -8.89 -12.79
N GLN A 77 17.42 -9.85 -13.53
CA GLN A 77 18.40 -9.59 -14.60
C GLN A 77 17.82 -8.80 -15.77
N LEU A 78 16.50 -8.74 -15.90
CA LEU A 78 15.83 -7.97 -16.94
C LEU A 78 15.74 -6.48 -16.60
N GLY A 79 16.00 -6.09 -15.35
CA GLY A 79 15.96 -4.71 -14.90
C GLY A 79 17.17 -3.90 -15.37
N GLY A 80 16.94 -2.65 -15.79
CA GLY A 80 18.00 -1.75 -16.23
C GLY A 80 18.97 -1.40 -15.10
N ALA A 81 18.50 -1.39 -13.84
CA ALA A 81 19.30 -1.12 -12.66
C ALA A 81 19.84 -2.37 -11.96
N PHE A 82 19.74 -3.57 -12.56
CA PHE A 82 20.18 -4.83 -11.93
C PHE A 82 21.62 -4.81 -11.43
N SER A 83 22.55 -4.16 -12.15
CA SER A 83 23.95 -4.02 -11.72
C SER A 83 24.10 -3.39 -10.32
N SER A 84 23.10 -2.65 -9.88
CA SER A 84 23.02 -2.06 -8.55
C SER A 84 22.43 -3.02 -7.49
N PHE A 85 21.85 -4.14 -7.90
CA PHE A 85 21.13 -5.08 -7.04
C PHE A 85 21.49 -6.55 -7.35
N LEU A 86 22.78 -6.86 -7.37
CA LEU A 86 23.32 -8.17 -7.82
C LEU A 86 22.79 -9.38 -7.04
N ASN A 87 22.25 -9.19 -5.84
CA ASN A 87 21.63 -10.24 -5.03
C ASN A 87 20.12 -10.38 -5.28
N ALA A 88 19.54 -9.60 -6.18
CA ALA A 88 18.14 -9.70 -6.53
C ALA A 88 17.87 -10.94 -7.38
N GLN A 89 16.78 -11.64 -7.09
CA GLN A 89 16.22 -12.69 -7.93
C GLN A 89 14.96 -12.21 -8.66
N LEU A 90 14.22 -11.28 -8.05
CA LEU A 90 12.97 -10.77 -8.60
C LEU A 90 13.01 -9.26 -8.76
N MET A 91 12.31 -8.79 -9.78
CA MET A 91 12.01 -7.37 -9.95
C MET A 91 10.53 -7.15 -10.27
N VAL A 92 10.08 -5.95 -10.03
CA VAL A 92 8.77 -5.44 -10.43
C VAL A 92 8.92 -4.05 -11.05
N ASP A 93 8.06 -3.73 -12.01
CA ASP A 93 7.92 -2.36 -12.49
C ASP A 93 7.10 -1.57 -11.47
N LEU A 94 7.62 -0.44 -11.08
CA LEU A 94 6.97 0.53 -10.21
C LEU A 94 6.45 1.73 -11.04
N PRO A 95 5.53 2.55 -10.51
CA PRO A 95 5.12 3.78 -11.19
C PRO A 95 6.30 4.69 -11.55
N ALA A 96 6.11 5.54 -12.56
CA ALA A 96 7.11 6.51 -13.03
C ALA A 96 8.42 5.88 -13.53
N GLU A 97 8.33 4.73 -14.21
CA GLU A 97 9.48 4.01 -14.77
C GLU A 97 10.53 3.57 -13.74
N ALA A 98 10.11 3.43 -12.48
CA ALA A 98 10.94 2.91 -11.42
C ALA A 98 10.94 1.37 -11.41
N GLU A 99 12.01 0.77 -10.88
CA GLU A 99 12.21 -0.67 -10.79
C GLU A 99 12.45 -1.08 -9.33
N GLY A 100 11.65 -1.99 -8.80
CA GLY A 100 11.82 -2.55 -7.44
C GLY A 100 12.49 -3.90 -7.49
N PHE A 101 13.46 -4.14 -6.61
CA PHE A 101 14.29 -5.35 -6.58
C PHE A 101 14.15 -6.12 -5.27
N PHE A 102 14.05 -7.44 -5.38
CA PHE A 102 13.79 -8.34 -4.24
C PHE A 102 14.73 -9.52 -4.23
N SER A 103 15.06 -9.99 -3.03
CA SER A 103 15.75 -11.25 -2.80
C SER A 103 14.82 -12.28 -2.16
N LEU A 104 15.10 -13.55 -2.45
CA LEU A 104 14.39 -14.72 -1.94
C LEU A 104 15.33 -15.63 -1.18
N SER A 105 14.89 -16.09 -0.03
CA SER A 105 15.45 -17.22 0.70
C SER A 105 14.33 -18.18 1.10
N PRO A 106 14.62 -19.37 1.60
CA PRO A 106 13.58 -20.29 2.07
C PRO A 106 12.67 -19.70 3.18
N THR A 107 13.20 -18.71 3.92
CA THR A 107 12.52 -18.15 5.09
C THR A 107 12.11 -16.68 4.95
N LYS A 108 12.60 -15.99 3.91
CA LYS A 108 12.36 -14.56 3.75
C LYS A 108 12.21 -14.18 2.29
N PHE A 109 11.28 -13.27 2.05
CA PHE A 109 11.18 -12.45 0.86
C PHE A 109 11.49 -11.01 1.27
N GLU A 110 12.56 -10.43 0.71
CA GLU A 110 13.14 -9.17 1.18
C GLU A 110 13.20 -8.16 0.05
N TYR A 111 12.84 -6.93 0.35
CA TYR A 111 12.97 -5.79 -0.55
C TYR A 111 14.36 -5.17 -0.39
N LEU A 112 15.14 -5.24 -1.45
CA LEU A 112 16.52 -4.70 -1.48
C LEU A 112 16.52 -3.20 -1.70
N GLY A 113 15.53 -2.69 -2.43
CA GLY A 113 15.42 -1.31 -2.80
C GLY A 113 14.87 -1.12 -4.20
N TYR A 114 15.07 0.08 -4.73
CA TYR A 114 14.56 0.44 -6.05
C TYR A 114 15.50 1.43 -6.77
N TYR A 115 15.33 1.52 -8.07
CA TYR A 115 15.81 2.64 -8.88
C TYR A 115 14.61 3.49 -9.30
N GLY A 116 14.67 4.77 -9.09
CA GLY A 116 13.58 5.69 -9.41
C GLY A 116 13.73 7.04 -8.73
N THR A 117 12.66 7.81 -8.71
CA THR A 117 12.64 9.15 -8.11
C THR A 117 12.91 9.07 -6.60
N ASP A 118 13.66 10.03 -6.09
CA ASP A 118 14.01 10.18 -4.69
C ASP A 118 12.78 10.20 -3.76
N PRO A 119 12.94 9.75 -2.50
CA PRO A 119 11.81 9.65 -1.57
C PRO A 119 11.30 11.00 -1.03
N LEU A 120 12.03 12.10 -1.24
CA LEU A 120 11.60 13.45 -0.86
C LEU A 120 10.87 14.19 -1.98
N GLY A 121 10.81 13.61 -3.19
CA GLY A 121 10.14 14.22 -4.34
C GLY A 121 10.90 15.41 -4.93
N LEU A 122 12.22 15.45 -4.80
CA LEU A 122 13.09 16.47 -5.39
C LEU A 122 13.20 16.30 -6.92
N GLY A 123 12.73 15.18 -7.48
CA GLY A 123 12.78 14.89 -8.91
C GLY A 123 14.09 14.29 -9.40
N ILE A 124 14.92 13.81 -8.49
CA ILE A 124 16.21 13.16 -8.78
C ILE A 124 16.02 11.66 -8.85
N ASN A 125 16.51 11.01 -9.90
CA ASN A 125 16.52 9.55 -9.99
C ASN A 125 17.73 8.99 -9.25
N LEU A 126 17.49 8.10 -8.31
CA LEU A 126 18.49 7.53 -7.42
C LEU A 126 18.38 6.00 -7.35
N VAL A 127 19.51 5.38 -7.05
CA VAL A 127 19.53 3.98 -6.58
C VAL A 127 19.33 3.98 -5.08
N VAL A 128 18.18 3.51 -4.65
CA VAL A 128 17.76 3.44 -3.24
C VAL A 128 17.96 2.03 -2.73
N ARG A 129 18.89 1.82 -1.79
CA ARG A 129 19.17 0.51 -1.18
C ARG A 129 18.92 0.52 0.31
N TYR A 130 18.20 -0.47 0.78
CA TYR A 130 17.99 -0.71 2.21
C TYR A 130 19.11 -1.56 2.78
N SER A 131 19.62 -1.19 3.95
CA SER A 131 20.71 -1.91 4.64
C SER A 131 20.43 -1.99 6.15
N PRO A 132 20.17 -3.21 6.67
CA PRO A 132 19.85 -4.46 5.94
C PRO A 132 18.58 -4.34 5.09
N PRO A 133 18.33 -5.27 4.14
CA PRO A 133 17.11 -5.30 3.34
C PRO A 133 15.83 -5.33 4.19
N LEU A 134 14.74 -4.75 3.68
CA LEU A 134 13.44 -4.79 4.32
C LEU A 134 12.80 -6.17 4.13
N THR A 135 12.55 -6.87 5.21
CA THR A 135 11.79 -8.13 5.13
C THR A 135 10.32 -7.83 4.84
N GLU A 136 9.81 -8.29 3.69
CA GLU A 136 8.42 -8.12 3.29
C GLU A 136 7.55 -9.31 3.70
N ARG A 137 8.11 -10.51 3.65
CA ARG A 137 7.41 -11.73 4.06
C ARG A 137 8.38 -12.71 4.73
N ARG A 138 7.85 -13.50 5.66
CA ARG A 138 8.59 -14.54 6.37
C ARG A 138 7.89 -15.89 6.27
N ALA A 139 8.66 -16.97 6.33
CA ALA A 139 8.12 -18.32 6.39
C ALA A 139 9.02 -19.22 7.28
N PRO A 140 8.43 -20.16 8.03
CA PRO A 140 6.99 -20.28 8.26
C PRO A 140 6.45 -19.15 9.15
N LEU A 141 5.18 -18.74 8.93
CA LEU A 141 4.45 -17.87 9.86
C LEU A 141 3.48 -18.71 10.68
N ASN A 142 3.52 -18.52 11.99
CA ASN A 142 2.60 -19.13 12.95
C ASN A 142 1.99 -18.03 13.82
N TYR A 143 0.78 -18.27 14.31
CA TYR A 143 0.15 -17.41 15.29
C TYR A 143 1.08 -17.17 16.50
N GLN A 144 1.12 -15.94 17.01
CA GLN A 144 2.01 -15.44 18.07
C GLN A 144 3.50 -15.30 17.67
N ASN A 145 3.85 -15.45 16.40
CA ASN A 145 5.17 -15.02 16.00
C ASN A 145 5.30 -13.50 16.08
N GLU A 146 6.43 -13.04 16.60
CA GLU A 146 6.79 -11.64 16.72
C GLU A 146 8.17 -11.40 16.12
N TYR A 147 8.32 -10.29 15.41
CA TYR A 147 9.58 -9.92 14.77
C TYR A 147 9.80 -8.42 14.89
N GLU A 148 11.04 -8.03 15.11
CA GLU A 148 11.48 -6.66 15.00
C GLU A 148 12.70 -6.59 14.08
N THR A 149 12.72 -5.62 13.19
CA THR A 149 13.83 -5.40 12.26
C THR A 149 14.06 -3.90 12.09
N THR A 150 15.33 -3.55 11.95
CA THR A 150 15.71 -2.17 11.62
C THR A 150 16.40 -2.18 10.26
N SER A 151 16.02 -1.25 9.41
CA SER A 151 16.65 -1.01 8.12
C SER A 151 17.00 0.46 7.96
N ASN A 152 18.09 0.73 7.25
CA ASN A 152 18.57 2.08 7.04
C ASN A 152 18.71 2.38 5.55
N LEU A 153 18.56 3.65 5.24
CA LEU A 153 18.75 4.19 3.91
C LEU A 153 19.64 5.42 4.01
N LEU A 154 20.68 5.50 3.17
CA LEU A 154 21.55 6.66 3.03
C LEU A 154 21.63 7.02 1.56
N LEU A 155 21.15 8.20 1.20
CA LEU A 155 21.08 8.69 -0.18
C LEU A 155 21.84 10.01 -0.30
N PRO A 156 23.13 9.99 -0.60
CA PRO A 156 23.88 11.21 -0.90
C PRO A 156 23.58 11.68 -2.32
N PHE A 157 23.50 12.99 -2.50
CA PHE A 157 23.34 13.66 -3.80
C PHE A 157 23.98 15.05 -3.77
N SER A 158 24.32 15.59 -4.95
CA SER A 158 24.93 16.91 -5.08
C SER A 158 23.90 18.01 -4.81
N ALA A 159 24.35 19.16 -4.28
CA ALA A 159 23.51 20.34 -4.24
C ALA A 159 23.12 20.82 -5.64
N ASP A 160 23.97 20.57 -6.64
CA ASP A 160 23.72 20.93 -8.04
C ASP A 160 22.58 20.10 -8.68
N ASP A 161 22.25 18.93 -8.11
CA ASP A 161 21.17 18.06 -8.58
C ASP A 161 19.79 18.56 -8.13
N ILE A 162 19.72 19.48 -7.17
CA ILE A 162 18.47 19.95 -6.60
C ILE A 162 17.85 21.02 -7.50
N PRO A 163 16.58 20.86 -7.92
CA PRO A 163 15.86 21.88 -8.68
C PRO A 163 15.83 23.22 -7.94
N GLY A 164 15.95 24.32 -8.70
CA GLY A 164 16.08 25.68 -8.16
C GLY A 164 14.99 26.09 -7.17
N GLY A 165 15.37 26.94 -6.22
CA GLY A 165 14.50 27.52 -5.20
C GLY A 165 14.58 26.88 -3.82
N PHE A 166 14.89 25.58 -3.72
CA PHE A 166 15.07 24.91 -2.42
C PHE A 166 16.31 25.43 -1.68
N LEU A 167 17.46 25.56 -2.40
CA LEU A 167 18.71 26.04 -1.83
C LEU A 167 18.62 27.49 -1.37
N ASP A 168 17.85 28.32 -2.07
CA ASP A 168 17.66 29.73 -1.75
C ASP A 168 16.99 29.97 -0.40
N SER A 169 16.25 28.96 0.08
CA SER A 169 15.56 28.99 1.37
C SER A 169 16.43 28.59 2.55
N LEU A 170 17.64 28.03 2.30
CA LEU A 170 18.53 27.58 3.35
C LEU A 170 19.50 28.68 3.78
N PRO A 171 19.77 28.86 5.09
CA PRO A 171 20.74 29.85 5.60
C PRO A 171 22.21 29.38 5.44
N ILE A 172 22.44 28.31 4.67
CA ILE A 172 23.73 27.67 4.46
C ILE A 172 23.90 27.32 2.98
N SER A 173 25.17 27.20 2.53
CA SER A 173 25.51 26.81 1.16
C SER A 173 26.29 25.47 1.18
N PRO A 174 25.63 24.34 1.20
CA PRO A 174 26.28 23.03 1.22
C PRO A 174 26.72 22.59 -0.17
N ASP A 175 27.77 21.75 -0.22
CA ASP A 175 28.23 21.10 -1.46
C ASP A 175 27.38 19.89 -1.82
N SER A 176 26.83 19.21 -0.82
CA SER A 176 26.08 17.98 -0.99
C SER A 176 25.05 17.81 0.13
N PHE A 177 24.02 17.04 -0.15
CA PHE A 177 23.03 16.60 0.81
C PHE A 177 23.01 15.08 0.94
N ARG A 178 22.38 14.62 1.99
CA ARG A 178 22.12 13.20 2.22
C ARG A 178 20.78 13.01 2.91
N ILE A 179 19.88 12.26 2.27
CA ILE A 179 18.69 11.75 2.94
C ILE A 179 19.11 10.54 3.77
N ARG A 180 18.70 10.54 5.03
CA ARG A 180 18.93 9.46 5.98
C ARG A 180 17.58 8.99 6.50
N VAL A 181 17.23 7.72 6.23
CA VAL A 181 16.00 7.10 6.73
C VAL A 181 16.39 5.94 7.63
N ASN A 182 15.78 5.89 8.80
CA ASN A 182 15.80 4.74 9.68
C ASN A 182 14.37 4.19 9.79
N ILE A 183 14.20 2.89 9.54
CA ILE A 183 12.93 2.20 9.58
C ILE A 183 13.01 1.13 10.67
N VAL A 184 12.19 1.26 11.70
CA VAL A 184 11.99 0.21 12.70
C VAL A 184 10.64 -0.43 12.40
N ARG A 185 10.68 -1.71 12.01
CA ARG A 185 9.50 -2.52 11.68
C ARG A 185 9.25 -3.55 12.76
N SER A 186 8.07 -3.50 13.34
CA SER A 186 7.54 -4.52 14.25
C SER A 186 6.41 -5.28 13.57
N GLU A 187 6.45 -6.61 13.64
CA GLU A 187 5.43 -7.49 13.08
C GLU A 187 4.97 -8.49 14.15
N VAL A 188 3.66 -8.62 14.30
CA VAL A 188 3.04 -9.58 15.21
C VAL A 188 2.00 -10.37 14.44
N VAL A 189 2.08 -11.70 14.46
CA VAL A 189 1.01 -12.56 13.96
C VAL A 189 -0.04 -12.67 15.06
N ASP A 190 -0.95 -11.71 15.09
CA ASP A 190 -1.80 -11.42 16.25
C ASP A 190 -3.17 -12.10 16.23
N ALA A 191 -3.58 -12.66 15.09
CA ALA A 191 -4.86 -13.36 14.96
C ALA A 191 -4.86 -14.39 13.84
N PHE A 192 -5.83 -15.32 13.88
CA PHE A 192 -6.10 -16.30 12.83
C PHE A 192 -7.59 -16.58 12.74
N GLY A 193 -8.04 -17.09 11.59
CA GLY A 193 -9.44 -17.46 11.37
C GLY A 193 -9.80 -17.43 9.90
N THR A 194 -11.07 -17.14 9.59
CA THR A 194 -11.59 -17.07 8.23
C THR A 194 -11.89 -15.63 7.83
N LEU A 195 -11.48 -15.26 6.62
CA LEU A 195 -11.74 -13.95 6.02
C LEU A 195 -12.55 -14.12 4.74
N THR A 196 -13.70 -13.47 4.67
CA THR A 196 -14.51 -13.34 3.46
C THR A 196 -14.23 -11.99 2.80
N ILE A 197 -13.83 -12.03 1.54
CA ILE A 197 -13.67 -10.87 0.65
C ILE A 197 -14.62 -11.00 -0.54
N PRO A 198 -14.81 -9.98 -1.39
CA PRO A 198 -15.54 -10.16 -2.63
C PRO A 198 -14.98 -11.33 -3.44
N GLY A 199 -15.83 -12.30 -3.75
CA GLY A 199 -15.48 -13.50 -4.55
C GLY A 199 -14.98 -14.71 -3.78
N GLY A 200 -14.71 -14.65 -2.47
CA GLY A 200 -14.25 -15.86 -1.75
C GLY A 200 -14.05 -15.74 -0.25
N THR A 201 -13.88 -16.90 0.38
CA THR A 201 -13.57 -17.03 1.81
C THR A 201 -12.28 -17.86 1.95
N PHE A 202 -11.39 -17.42 2.83
CA PHE A 202 -10.05 -17.98 2.98
C PHE A 202 -9.72 -18.17 4.47
N ASP A 203 -9.00 -19.25 4.78
CA ASP A 203 -8.34 -19.37 6.07
C ASP A 203 -7.08 -18.50 6.06
N VAL A 204 -6.92 -17.67 7.08
CA VAL A 204 -5.86 -16.65 7.12
C VAL A 204 -5.17 -16.56 8.47
N LEU A 205 -3.90 -16.14 8.42
CA LEU A 205 -3.19 -15.49 9.54
C LEU A 205 -3.23 -13.98 9.34
N ARG A 206 -3.52 -13.23 10.40
CA ARG A 206 -3.38 -11.78 10.41
C ARG A 206 -2.03 -11.39 10.98
N VAL A 207 -1.30 -10.57 10.23
CA VAL A 207 -0.04 -9.95 10.65
C VAL A 207 -0.28 -8.46 10.84
N LYS A 208 -0.14 -7.98 12.06
CA LYS A 208 -0.09 -6.54 12.35
C LYS A 208 1.35 -6.07 12.16
N ARG A 209 1.57 -5.12 11.25
CA ARG A 209 2.86 -4.47 11.00
C ARG A 209 2.78 -3.02 11.42
N THR A 210 3.75 -2.60 12.20
CA THR A 210 3.96 -1.20 12.57
C THR A 210 5.35 -0.79 12.07
N ASP A 211 5.40 0.22 11.19
CA ASP A 211 6.64 0.81 10.71
C ASP A 211 6.81 2.22 11.32
N VAL A 212 7.90 2.44 12.01
CA VAL A 212 8.33 3.74 12.48
C VAL A 212 9.46 4.22 11.58
N ASN A 213 9.16 5.16 10.70
CA ASN A 213 10.09 5.75 9.75
C ASN A 213 10.60 7.08 10.28
N GLN A 214 11.90 7.23 10.44
CA GLN A 214 12.52 8.51 10.77
C GLN A 214 13.35 8.98 9.57
N THR A 215 12.91 10.06 8.93
CA THR A 215 13.58 10.66 7.77
C THR A 215 14.26 11.97 8.19
N ARG A 216 15.54 12.10 7.87
CA ARG A 216 16.35 13.27 8.15
C ARG A 216 17.10 13.71 6.91
N LEU A 217 17.38 15.01 6.84
CA LEU A 217 18.21 15.62 5.82
C LEU A 217 19.51 16.11 6.46
N ASP A 218 20.64 15.60 5.98
CA ASP A 218 21.95 16.07 6.36
C ASP A 218 22.54 16.91 5.21
N ALA A 219 23.30 17.94 5.54
CA ALA A 219 24.08 18.75 4.60
C ALA A 219 25.58 18.61 4.87
N LYS A 220 26.38 18.61 3.81
CA LYS A 220 27.83 18.63 3.88
C LYS A 220 28.33 20.05 3.53
N LEU A 221 28.98 20.69 4.49
CA LEU A 221 29.57 22.01 4.31
C LEU A 221 31.05 21.89 3.99
N PRO A 222 31.65 22.90 3.30
CA PRO A 222 33.07 22.99 3.12
C PRO A 222 33.78 22.94 4.48
N PHE A 223 34.80 22.08 4.60
CA PHE A 223 35.61 21.88 5.81
C PHE A 223 34.89 21.33 7.05
N ILE A 224 33.58 21.03 6.98
CA ILE A 224 32.78 20.46 8.05
C ILE A 224 32.18 19.14 7.55
N ASN A 225 32.07 18.15 8.45
CA ASN A 225 31.42 16.88 8.10
C ASN A 225 29.89 17.07 7.97
N TRP A 226 29.18 15.99 7.68
CA TRP A 226 27.72 16.00 7.61
C TRP A 226 27.08 16.55 8.88
N ILE A 227 26.17 17.51 8.73
CA ILE A 227 25.35 18.08 9.80
C ILE A 227 23.87 17.83 9.50
N ASP A 228 23.08 17.55 10.51
CA ASP A 228 21.63 17.42 10.39
C ASP A 228 21.03 18.83 10.18
N VAL A 229 20.30 18.99 9.08
CA VAL A 229 19.64 20.26 8.70
C VAL A 229 18.14 20.09 8.58
N THR A 230 17.60 18.99 9.10
CA THR A 230 16.17 18.67 9.03
C THR A 230 15.30 19.82 9.53
N ASP A 231 15.68 20.43 10.65
CA ASP A 231 14.92 21.54 11.26
C ASP A 231 15.05 22.87 10.52
N LEU A 232 16.00 22.98 9.58
CA LEU A 232 16.17 24.15 8.73
C LEU A 232 15.27 24.13 7.49
N VAL A 233 14.63 22.99 7.22
CA VAL A 233 13.69 22.81 6.10
C VAL A 233 12.28 22.84 6.67
N PRO A 234 11.66 23.99 6.80
CA PRO A 234 10.35 24.10 7.44
C PRO A 234 9.29 23.40 6.60
N SER A 235 8.47 22.60 7.27
CA SER A 235 7.22 22.06 6.75
C SER A 235 7.30 21.02 5.61
N ASN A 236 8.42 20.30 5.48
CA ASN A 236 8.41 19.13 4.59
C ASN A 236 7.80 17.93 5.34
N PRO A 237 6.59 17.47 4.96
CA PRO A 237 5.89 16.39 5.67
C PRO A 237 6.57 15.02 5.52
N LEU A 238 7.57 14.92 4.65
CA LEU A 238 8.37 13.70 4.44
C LEU A 238 9.57 13.63 5.39
N LEU A 239 9.91 14.74 6.06
CA LEU A 239 10.95 14.78 7.09
C LEU A 239 10.33 14.58 8.48
N GLY A 240 11.13 14.03 9.39
CA GLY A 240 10.67 13.72 10.74
C GLY A 240 10.26 12.27 10.90
N GLN A 241 9.40 12.01 11.89
CA GLN A 241 8.93 10.66 12.21
C GLN A 241 7.53 10.44 11.68
N LEU A 242 7.34 9.32 10.97
CA LEU A 242 6.05 8.85 10.51
C LEU A 242 5.85 7.41 11.02
N THR A 243 4.75 7.16 11.70
CA THR A 243 4.33 5.81 12.09
C THR A 243 3.18 5.36 11.19
N THR A 244 3.28 4.14 10.68
CA THR A 244 2.22 3.53 9.88
C THR A 244 1.83 2.19 10.49
N GLU A 245 0.54 1.86 10.45
CA GLU A 245 0.01 0.59 10.91
C GLU A 245 -0.75 -0.08 9.78
N THR A 246 -0.41 -1.35 9.51
CA THR A 246 -1.00 -2.11 8.41
C THR A 246 -1.26 -3.55 8.85
N TYR A 247 -2.43 -4.07 8.52
CA TYR A 247 -2.82 -5.45 8.79
C TYR A 247 -2.80 -6.23 7.48
N PHE A 248 -2.02 -7.30 7.45
CA PHE A 248 -1.93 -8.24 6.33
C PHE A 248 -2.66 -9.53 6.69
N PHE A 249 -3.47 -10.02 5.77
CA PHE A 249 -4.13 -11.31 5.90
C PHE A 249 -3.52 -12.27 4.88
N TYR A 250 -2.75 -13.24 5.37
CA TYR A 250 -2.04 -14.21 4.54
C TYR A 250 -2.69 -15.59 4.59
N SER A 251 -2.66 -16.29 3.46
CA SER A 251 -3.17 -17.66 3.29
C SER A 251 -2.16 -18.49 2.49
N ASN A 252 -2.15 -19.81 2.70
CA ASN A 252 -1.41 -20.74 1.84
C ASN A 252 -2.01 -20.90 0.44
N LEU A 253 -3.26 -20.46 0.25
CA LEU A 253 -3.99 -20.60 -1.00
C LEU A 253 -3.73 -19.46 -2.00
N SER A 254 -2.88 -18.50 -1.63
CA SER A 254 -2.65 -17.32 -2.46
C SER A 254 -1.25 -16.74 -2.24
N LYS A 255 -0.63 -16.30 -3.31
CA LYS A 255 0.58 -15.49 -3.24
C LYS A 255 0.26 -14.01 -2.99
N GLU A 256 -0.92 -13.52 -3.40
CA GLU A 256 -1.43 -12.24 -2.96
C GLU A 256 -1.80 -12.31 -1.48
N PRO A 257 -1.57 -11.26 -0.68
CA PRO A 257 -2.32 -11.10 0.56
C PRO A 257 -3.82 -11.17 0.24
N ILE A 258 -4.59 -11.89 1.06
CA ILE A 258 -6.04 -11.94 0.88
C ILE A 258 -6.64 -10.54 1.09
N ALA A 259 -6.14 -9.83 2.10
CA ALA A 259 -6.41 -8.41 2.30
C ALA A 259 -5.20 -7.71 2.94
N VAL A 260 -5.10 -6.40 2.69
CA VAL A 260 -4.16 -5.48 3.33
C VAL A 260 -4.95 -4.25 3.77
N ILE A 261 -4.96 -3.97 5.07
CA ILE A 261 -5.75 -2.89 5.64
C ILE A 261 -4.80 -1.87 6.27
N SER A 262 -4.83 -0.64 5.76
CA SER A 262 -4.08 0.48 6.32
C SER A 262 -4.94 1.28 7.31
N VAL A 263 -4.34 1.61 8.43
CA VAL A 263 -5.00 2.31 9.53
C VAL A 263 -4.27 3.62 9.80
N ASN A 264 -5.02 4.66 10.07
CA ASN A 264 -4.48 5.92 10.60
C ASN A 264 -4.13 5.70 12.09
N THR A 265 -2.87 5.94 12.45
CA THR A 265 -2.37 5.72 13.82
C THR A 265 -2.92 6.72 14.84
N ASP A 266 -3.43 7.90 14.39
CA ASP A 266 -3.91 8.95 15.27
C ASP A 266 -5.33 8.70 15.80
N ASP A 267 -6.19 8.13 14.95
CA ASP A 267 -7.62 7.95 15.26
C ASP A 267 -8.10 6.50 15.10
N GLY A 268 -7.22 5.58 14.67
CA GLY A 268 -7.55 4.17 14.47
C GLY A 268 -8.47 3.89 13.27
N ASN A 269 -8.79 4.89 12.46
CA ASN A 269 -9.68 4.72 11.32
C ASN A 269 -9.00 4.00 10.17
N ILE A 270 -9.74 3.12 9.50
CA ILE A 270 -9.27 2.46 8.28
C ILE A 270 -9.25 3.48 7.15
N THR A 271 -8.07 3.65 6.53
CA THR A 271 -7.86 4.62 5.46
C THR A 271 -7.91 4.00 4.08
N ARG A 272 -7.54 2.72 3.96
CA ARG A 272 -7.47 1.98 2.69
C ARG A 272 -7.58 0.48 2.94
N ALA A 273 -8.22 -0.22 2.04
CA ALA A 273 -8.20 -1.66 1.96
C ALA A 273 -7.77 -2.10 0.56
N GLU A 274 -6.79 -2.99 0.49
CA GLU A 274 -6.46 -3.74 -0.71
C GLU A 274 -6.85 -5.19 -0.50
N PHE A 275 -7.30 -5.87 -1.55
CA PHE A 275 -7.70 -7.26 -1.45
C PHE A 275 -7.43 -8.01 -2.75
N LYS A 276 -7.26 -9.32 -2.62
CA LYS A 276 -7.06 -10.23 -3.75
C LYS A 276 -8.25 -10.17 -4.69
N VAL A 277 -7.98 -10.05 -5.99
CA VAL A 277 -9.00 -10.28 -7.03
C VAL A 277 -9.20 -11.78 -7.19
N VAL A 278 -10.40 -12.25 -6.89
CA VAL A 278 -10.80 -13.63 -7.14
C VAL A 278 -11.43 -13.67 -8.52
N ASP A 279 -10.73 -14.27 -9.49
CA ASP A 279 -11.29 -14.50 -10.82
C ASP A 279 -12.44 -15.48 -10.65
N GLU A 280 -13.68 -15.04 -10.80
CA GLU A 280 -14.84 -15.92 -10.81
C GLU A 280 -14.67 -16.90 -12.00
N ASN A 281 -14.59 -18.19 -11.71
CA ASN A 281 -14.67 -19.21 -12.74
C ASN A 281 -15.93 -18.98 -13.58
N ILE A 282 -15.78 -18.87 -14.89
CA ILE A 282 -16.77 -18.53 -15.91
C ILE A 282 -17.89 -19.59 -16.03
N ASN A 283 -18.38 -20.16 -14.93
CA ASN A 283 -19.44 -21.19 -14.92
C ASN A 283 -20.66 -20.81 -14.10
N SER A 284 -20.80 -19.59 -13.64
CA SER A 284 -22.10 -19.10 -13.18
C SER A 284 -22.55 -17.95 -14.05
N THR A 285 -23.68 -18.13 -14.72
CA THR A 285 -24.50 -17.08 -15.32
C THR A 285 -24.94 -16.10 -14.23
N ARG A 286 -24.00 -15.40 -13.61
CA ARG A 286 -24.27 -14.19 -12.86
C ARG A 286 -24.16 -13.03 -13.83
N ASN A 287 -25.29 -12.39 -14.05
CA ASN A 287 -25.40 -11.15 -14.77
C ASN A 287 -24.17 -10.27 -14.46
N LEU A 288 -23.40 -9.97 -15.48
CA LEU A 288 -22.44 -8.85 -15.53
C LEU A 288 -23.24 -7.55 -15.32
N THR A 289 -23.78 -7.37 -14.13
CA THR A 289 -24.45 -6.15 -13.73
C THR A 289 -23.37 -5.14 -13.43
N SER A 290 -23.17 -4.31 -14.45
CA SER A 290 -22.60 -2.98 -14.36
C SER A 290 -21.23 -2.90 -13.70
N GLN A 291 -20.20 -2.99 -14.52
CA GLN A 291 -18.96 -2.25 -14.27
C GLN A 291 -19.37 -0.78 -14.09
N GLN A 292 -19.49 -0.35 -12.83
CA GLN A 292 -19.90 1.05 -12.58
C GLN A 292 -18.80 2.00 -13.05
N PRO A 293 -19.17 3.13 -13.65
CA PRO A 293 -18.24 4.18 -13.98
C PRO A 293 -17.37 4.56 -12.79
N SER A 294 -16.07 4.71 -12.98
CA SER A 294 -15.13 4.99 -11.89
C SER A 294 -14.08 6.02 -12.29
N ILE A 295 -13.63 6.80 -11.30
CA ILE A 295 -12.53 7.76 -11.40
C ILE A 295 -11.66 7.65 -10.15
N MET A 296 -10.34 7.68 -10.30
CA MET A 296 -9.38 7.70 -9.19
C MET A 296 -8.37 8.82 -9.35
N ALA A 297 -8.10 9.50 -8.24
CA ALA A 297 -7.03 10.49 -8.14
C ALA A 297 -5.77 9.85 -7.55
N SER A 298 -4.62 10.08 -8.19
CA SER A 298 -3.31 9.59 -7.73
C SER A 298 -2.21 10.63 -8.03
N PRO A 299 -1.30 10.91 -7.08
CA PRO A 299 -1.31 10.47 -5.70
C PRO A 299 -2.46 11.09 -4.89
N ASN A 300 -2.89 10.41 -3.83
CA ASN A 300 -3.84 10.93 -2.87
C ASN A 300 -3.46 10.41 -1.48
N PRO A 301 -2.86 11.22 -0.61
CA PRO A 301 -2.67 12.69 -0.68
C PRO A 301 -1.80 13.19 -1.83
N SER A 302 -2.04 14.44 -2.27
CA SER A 302 -1.31 15.10 -3.36
C SER A 302 -0.80 16.47 -2.96
N TYR A 303 0.34 16.87 -3.52
CA TYR A 303 0.92 18.21 -3.42
C TYR A 303 0.42 19.18 -4.51
N GLY A 304 -0.66 18.81 -5.19
CA GLY A 304 -1.28 19.63 -6.24
C GLY A 304 -1.22 18.98 -7.61
N ASP A 305 -0.23 18.19 -7.95
CA ASP A 305 -0.20 17.43 -9.18
C ASP A 305 -0.98 16.11 -8.99
N VAL A 306 -2.06 15.96 -9.73
CA VAL A 306 -2.98 14.83 -9.63
C VAL A 306 -3.20 14.21 -10.98
N ARG A 307 -3.09 12.89 -11.06
CA ARG A 307 -3.56 12.10 -12.19
C ARG A 307 -4.94 11.52 -11.85
N PHE A 308 -5.92 11.76 -12.70
CA PHE A 308 -7.21 11.09 -12.65
C PHE A 308 -7.24 9.95 -13.66
N ASP A 309 -7.46 8.73 -13.18
CA ASP A 309 -7.63 7.52 -13.99
C ASP A 309 -9.11 7.18 -14.08
N PHE A 310 -9.59 6.90 -15.30
CA PHE A 310 -10.98 6.58 -15.60
C PHE A 310 -11.13 5.11 -15.94
N GLN A 311 -12.16 4.45 -15.41
CA GLN A 311 -12.48 3.07 -15.73
C GLN A 311 -13.98 2.91 -15.97
N ASN A 312 -14.32 1.95 -16.84
CA ASN A 312 -15.70 1.55 -17.13
C ASN A 312 -16.60 2.73 -17.58
N LEU A 313 -16.01 3.63 -18.35
CA LEU A 313 -16.74 4.73 -18.97
C LEU A 313 -16.99 4.42 -20.43
N SER A 314 -18.23 4.61 -20.89
CA SER A 314 -18.54 4.64 -22.31
C SER A 314 -17.80 5.80 -22.99
N PRO A 315 -17.40 5.68 -24.26
CA PRO A 315 -16.87 6.82 -24.99
C PRO A 315 -17.82 8.01 -24.92
N GLY A 316 -17.31 9.17 -24.51
CA GLY A 316 -18.15 10.35 -24.39
C GLY A 316 -17.51 11.50 -23.62
N ASN A 317 -18.28 12.61 -23.50
CA ASN A 317 -17.91 13.79 -22.74
C ASN A 317 -18.30 13.60 -21.27
N TYR A 318 -17.36 13.87 -20.41
CA TYR A 318 -17.53 13.87 -18.95
C TYR A 318 -16.95 15.16 -18.38
N LYS A 319 -17.31 15.44 -17.13
CA LYS A 319 -16.79 16.57 -16.37
C LYS A 319 -16.30 16.09 -15.03
N ILE A 320 -15.07 16.49 -14.67
CA ILE A 320 -14.57 16.37 -13.30
C ILE A 320 -14.88 17.65 -12.58
N ARG A 321 -15.47 17.57 -11.38
CA ARG A 321 -15.71 18.71 -10.50
C ARG A 321 -15.05 18.43 -9.16
N ILE A 322 -14.46 19.46 -8.57
CA ILE A 322 -13.86 19.39 -7.23
C ILE A 322 -14.59 20.38 -6.34
N TYR A 323 -14.98 19.90 -5.16
CA TYR A 323 -15.71 20.69 -4.17
C TYR A 323 -14.89 20.74 -2.87
N ASN A 324 -14.96 21.86 -2.18
CA ASN A 324 -14.49 21.93 -0.80
C ASN A 324 -15.47 21.19 0.14
N ILE A 325 -15.10 21.07 1.43
CA ILE A 325 -15.93 20.38 2.45
C ILE A 325 -17.30 21.06 2.69
N LEU A 326 -17.48 22.31 2.25
CA LEU A 326 -18.76 23.04 2.33
C LEU A 326 -19.64 22.82 1.10
N GLY A 327 -19.19 21.96 0.14
CA GLY A 327 -19.91 21.68 -1.09
C GLY A 327 -19.77 22.75 -2.18
N THR A 328 -18.90 23.76 -2.00
CA THR A 328 -18.64 24.78 -3.02
C THR A 328 -17.71 24.21 -4.07
N GLU A 329 -18.08 24.33 -5.36
CA GLU A 329 -17.21 23.95 -6.48
C GLU A 329 -16.02 24.90 -6.54
N VAL A 330 -14.80 24.34 -6.49
CA VAL A 330 -13.54 25.08 -6.49
C VAL A 330 -12.72 24.86 -7.75
N TRP A 331 -13.07 23.83 -8.54
CA TRP A 331 -12.38 23.50 -9.78
C TRP A 331 -13.24 22.56 -10.63
N GLN A 332 -13.15 22.69 -11.97
CA GLN A 332 -13.79 21.77 -12.91
C GLN A 332 -12.99 21.65 -14.20
N LYS A 333 -13.16 20.50 -14.89
CA LYS A 333 -12.57 20.25 -16.22
C LYS A 333 -13.44 19.31 -17.04
N ASP A 334 -13.69 19.69 -18.29
CA ASP A 334 -14.32 18.80 -19.28
C ASP A 334 -13.29 17.81 -19.83
N VAL A 335 -13.68 16.55 -20.00
CA VAL A 335 -12.83 15.45 -20.43
C VAL A 335 -13.56 14.58 -21.43
N TRP A 336 -12.95 14.37 -22.59
CA TRP A 336 -13.39 13.33 -23.52
C TRP A 336 -12.71 12.01 -23.12
N VAL A 337 -13.50 10.98 -22.83
CA VAL A 337 -13.01 9.64 -22.48
C VAL A 337 -13.36 8.67 -23.58
N SER A 338 -12.38 7.85 -24.00
CA SER A 338 -12.55 6.74 -24.93
C SER A 338 -11.71 5.57 -24.41
N GLY A 339 -12.36 4.54 -23.84
CA GLY A 339 -11.71 3.42 -23.18
C GLY A 339 -11.04 3.79 -21.84
N ILE A 340 -10.01 3.04 -21.43
CA ILE A 340 -9.19 3.37 -20.26
C ILE A 340 -8.35 4.60 -20.61
N ARG A 341 -8.46 5.66 -19.81
CA ARG A 341 -7.72 6.90 -20.01
C ARG A 341 -7.33 7.51 -18.69
N SER A 342 -6.21 8.19 -18.66
CA SER A 342 -5.81 9.04 -17.54
C SER A 342 -5.58 10.47 -18.02
N ILE A 343 -5.80 11.45 -17.14
CA ILE A 343 -5.41 12.84 -17.35
C ILE A 343 -4.62 13.34 -16.14
N ARG A 344 -3.61 14.18 -16.41
CA ARG A 344 -2.89 14.90 -15.37
C ARG A 344 -3.46 16.32 -15.27
N VAL A 345 -3.60 16.80 -14.03
CA VAL A 345 -4.04 18.16 -13.73
C VAL A 345 -3.19 18.71 -12.59
N ASN A 346 -2.89 20.01 -12.70
CA ASN A 346 -2.25 20.73 -11.61
C ASN A 346 -3.35 21.44 -10.80
N LEU A 347 -3.41 21.12 -9.51
CA LEU A 347 -4.33 21.69 -8.51
C LEU A 347 -3.57 22.49 -7.46
N GLY A 348 -2.36 22.95 -7.75
CA GLY A 348 -1.48 23.68 -6.82
C GLY A 348 -2.08 25.00 -6.32
N ASN A 349 -3.13 25.52 -6.98
CA ASN A 349 -3.88 26.67 -6.51
C ASN A 349 -4.89 26.36 -5.39
N LEU A 350 -5.16 25.07 -5.12
CA LEU A 350 -6.04 24.67 -4.04
C LEU A 350 -5.25 24.71 -2.72
N ARG A 351 -5.87 25.28 -1.69
CA ARG A 351 -5.29 25.26 -0.34
C ARG A 351 -5.24 23.84 0.20
N LYS A 352 -4.32 23.59 1.14
CA LYS A 352 -4.31 22.31 1.85
C LYS A 352 -5.66 22.04 2.49
N GLY A 353 -6.12 20.79 2.39
CA GLY A 353 -7.40 20.40 2.94
C GLY A 353 -8.00 19.20 2.24
N THR A 354 -9.14 18.79 2.75
CA THR A 354 -9.94 17.72 2.17
C THR A 354 -10.93 18.31 1.15
N TYR A 355 -10.99 17.67 -0.01
CA TYR A 355 -11.89 17.98 -1.11
C TYR A 355 -12.70 16.75 -1.51
N LEU A 356 -13.81 16.96 -2.16
CA LEU A 356 -14.55 15.91 -2.87
C LEU A 356 -14.41 16.15 -4.36
N TYR A 357 -14.07 15.13 -5.12
CA TYR A 357 -14.11 15.19 -6.58
C TYR A 357 -15.17 14.25 -7.14
N SER A 358 -15.90 14.73 -8.12
CA SER A 358 -16.99 13.99 -8.75
C SER A 358 -16.77 13.87 -10.25
N LEU A 359 -17.14 12.72 -10.80
CA LEU A 359 -17.27 12.49 -12.23
C LEU A 359 -18.73 12.68 -12.62
N VAL A 360 -19.00 13.55 -13.59
CA VAL A 360 -20.32 13.91 -14.04
C VAL A 360 -20.44 13.58 -15.53
N ASP A 361 -21.56 12.98 -15.95
CA ASP A 361 -21.81 12.67 -17.36
C ASP A 361 -22.26 13.92 -18.16
N SER A 362 -22.42 13.75 -19.47
CA SER A 362 -22.88 14.83 -20.36
C SER A 362 -24.30 15.34 -20.07
N LYS A 363 -25.10 14.60 -19.29
CA LYS A 363 -26.44 14.97 -18.86
C LYS A 363 -26.46 15.68 -17.51
N GLY A 364 -25.28 15.89 -16.89
CA GLY A 364 -25.15 16.52 -15.58
C GLY A 364 -25.38 15.58 -14.39
N LYS A 365 -25.53 14.26 -14.62
CA LYS A 365 -25.66 13.27 -13.56
C LYS A 365 -24.29 12.94 -12.98
N THR A 366 -24.17 13.05 -11.66
CA THR A 366 -22.99 12.56 -10.94
C THR A 366 -22.95 11.03 -10.95
N LEU A 367 -21.88 10.47 -11.51
CA LEU A 367 -21.67 9.03 -11.60
C LEU A 367 -20.96 8.49 -10.37
N VAL A 368 -19.97 9.21 -9.87
CA VAL A 368 -19.18 8.84 -8.70
C VAL A 368 -18.58 10.07 -8.03
N THR A 369 -18.48 10.05 -6.70
CA THR A 369 -17.82 11.09 -5.89
C THR A 369 -16.82 10.44 -4.96
N ARG A 370 -15.62 11.03 -4.83
CA ARG A 370 -14.53 10.54 -3.99
C ARG A 370 -13.82 11.68 -3.27
N ARG A 371 -13.02 11.33 -2.27
CA ARG A 371 -12.22 12.27 -1.49
C ARG A 371 -10.84 12.46 -2.11
N LEU A 372 -10.38 13.71 -2.14
CA LEU A 372 -9.01 14.11 -2.48
C LEU A 372 -8.43 14.90 -1.31
N LEU A 373 -7.25 14.52 -0.87
CA LEU A 373 -6.51 15.25 0.15
C LEU A 373 -5.38 16.02 -0.54
N ILE A 374 -5.42 17.35 -0.44
CA ILE A 374 -4.34 18.24 -0.86
C ILE A 374 -3.54 18.58 0.38
N VAL A 375 -2.25 18.27 0.34
CA VAL A 375 -1.27 18.64 1.36
C VAL A 375 -0.41 19.78 0.83
N SER A 376 0.09 20.65 1.70
CA SER A 376 1.02 21.70 1.27
C SER A 376 2.33 21.09 0.83
N PRO A 377 2.98 21.64 -0.20
CA PRO A 377 4.38 21.39 -0.44
C PRO A 377 5.24 21.89 0.71
#